data_f7ad1498583e7da02530081f1a4a0fb2
#
_entry.id   f7ad1498583e7da02530081f1a4a0fb2
#
_cell.length_a   1.000
_cell.length_b   1.000
_cell.length_c   1.000
_cell.angle_alpha   90.00
_cell.angle_beta   90.00
_cell.angle_gamma   90.00
#
_symmetry.space_group_name_H-M   'P 1'
#
loop_
_entity.id
_entity.type
_entity.pdbx_description
1 polymer ?
#
loop_
_entity_poly.entity_id
_entity_poly.type
_entity_poly.pdbx_seq_one_letter_code
_entity_poly.pdbx_strand_id
1 'polypeptide(L)'
;MSYQFIEVSSKEQLDKVFAFRYEIVCEKLGVNELDYCESGRETDEYDAYSVHFAAFDEAGEVAACTRLIHHSPIGYPTTNNMEYDTVTWNFDQDSLGEFSRIFVSPKLRSIEKLKPLFNSLKTIGNAKMVDLNISYTLGSLEKPFFRLLRILGFPYQRIGDLQSYVGLRYPCIMYTDELHSANPEMFKDTSVT
;
A
#
# COMPACT_ATOMS: atom_id res chain seq x y z
N MET A 1 -20.09 -0.24 -12.57
CA MET A 1 -19.72 -0.23 -11.12
C MET A 1 -18.41 0.47 -10.96
N SER A 2 -18.35 1.46 -10.08
CA SER A 2 -17.12 2.18 -9.74
C SER A 2 -16.67 1.71 -8.36
N TYR A 3 -15.60 0.89 -8.28
CA TYR A 3 -14.96 0.53 -7.03
C TYR A 3 -14.15 1.72 -6.52
N GLN A 4 -14.30 2.04 -5.24
CA GLN A 4 -13.56 3.10 -4.57
C GLN A 4 -12.97 2.59 -3.27
N PHE A 5 -11.74 2.97 -2.97
CA PHE A 5 -11.17 2.73 -1.66
C PHE A 5 -11.83 3.62 -0.62
N ILE A 6 -12.15 3.03 0.52
CA ILE A 6 -12.56 3.72 1.74
C ILE A 6 -11.61 3.35 2.88
N GLU A 7 -11.53 4.18 3.90
CA GLU A 7 -10.89 3.83 5.16
C GLU A 7 -11.75 2.79 5.90
N VAL A 8 -11.12 1.72 6.35
CA VAL A 8 -11.77 0.66 7.11
C VAL A 8 -12.00 1.15 8.54
N SER A 9 -13.25 1.33 8.93
CA SER A 9 -13.64 1.95 10.21
C SER A 9 -14.27 1.01 11.21
N SER A 10 -14.70 -0.20 10.78
CA SER A 10 -15.35 -1.17 11.66
C SER A 10 -14.55 -2.45 11.79
N LYS A 11 -14.72 -3.13 12.93
CA LYS A 11 -14.14 -4.46 13.16
C LYS A 11 -14.58 -5.46 12.10
N GLU A 12 -15.86 -5.43 11.69
CA GLU A 12 -16.39 -6.32 10.66
C GLU A 12 -15.67 -6.12 9.30
N GLN A 13 -15.47 -4.86 8.88
CA GLN A 13 -14.73 -4.56 7.67
C GLN A 13 -13.27 -5.02 7.77
N LEU A 14 -12.63 -4.81 8.93
CA LEU A 14 -11.26 -5.24 9.16
C LEU A 14 -11.12 -6.77 9.12
N ASP A 15 -12.07 -7.50 9.71
CA ASP A 15 -12.10 -8.96 9.66
C ASP A 15 -12.23 -9.47 8.21
N LYS A 16 -13.04 -8.82 7.37
CA LYS A 16 -13.15 -9.13 5.94
C LYS A 16 -11.83 -8.84 5.19
N VAL A 17 -11.13 -7.75 5.53
CA VAL A 17 -9.82 -7.43 4.94
C VAL A 17 -8.79 -8.50 5.28
N PHE A 18 -8.73 -8.94 6.53
CA PHE A 18 -7.80 -9.99 6.96
C PHE A 18 -8.12 -11.36 6.33
N ALA A 19 -9.40 -11.69 6.15
CA ALA A 19 -9.82 -12.89 5.43
C ALA A 19 -9.44 -12.83 3.93
N PHE A 20 -9.64 -11.69 3.28
CA PHE A 20 -9.22 -11.48 1.89
C PHE A 20 -7.70 -11.56 1.71
N ARG A 21 -6.93 -11.02 2.66
CA ARG A 21 -5.47 -11.13 2.68
C ARG A 21 -5.04 -12.59 2.84
N TYR A 22 -5.70 -13.36 3.72
CA TYR A 22 -5.45 -14.79 3.92
C TYR A 22 -5.65 -15.58 2.62
N GLU A 23 -6.77 -15.38 1.93
CA GLU A 23 -7.04 -16.03 0.64
C GLU A 23 -5.90 -15.78 -0.38
N ILE A 24 -5.35 -14.55 -0.40
CA ILE A 24 -4.30 -14.22 -1.38
C ILE A 24 -2.94 -14.73 -0.92
N VAL A 25 -2.54 -14.47 0.31
CA VAL A 25 -1.17 -14.71 0.80
C VAL A 25 -0.99 -16.19 1.14
N CYS A 26 -1.90 -16.75 1.92
CA CYS A 26 -1.75 -18.09 2.47
C CYS A 26 -2.21 -19.17 1.47
N GLU A 27 -3.36 -18.97 0.82
CA GLU A 27 -3.91 -19.98 -0.08
C GLU A 27 -3.35 -19.89 -1.51
N LYS A 28 -3.27 -18.67 -2.10
CA LYS A 28 -2.86 -18.52 -3.51
C LYS A 28 -1.37 -18.39 -3.71
N LEU A 29 -0.65 -17.70 -2.83
CA LEU A 29 0.80 -17.54 -2.91
C LEU A 29 1.55 -18.64 -2.17
N GLY A 30 0.85 -19.44 -1.36
CA GLY A 30 1.42 -20.57 -0.64
C GLY A 30 2.45 -20.19 0.42
N VAL A 31 2.37 -18.97 0.95
CA VAL A 31 3.25 -18.46 2.01
C VAL A 31 2.75 -18.98 3.36
N ASN A 32 2.77 -20.31 3.52
CA ASN A 32 2.25 -20.98 4.72
C ASN A 32 3.24 -21.03 5.89
N GLU A 33 4.49 -20.63 5.67
CA GLU A 33 5.55 -20.67 6.67
C GLU A 33 5.56 -19.47 7.63
N LEU A 34 4.63 -18.54 7.44
CA LEU A 34 4.57 -17.34 8.24
C LEU A 34 3.51 -17.53 9.35
N ASP A 35 3.88 -17.20 10.57
CA ASP A 35 3.01 -17.16 11.77
C ASP A 35 1.76 -16.24 11.59
N TYR A 36 1.61 -15.65 10.40
CA TYR A 36 0.55 -14.69 10.03
C TYR A 36 -0.73 -15.35 9.52
N CYS A 37 -0.71 -16.66 9.21
CA CYS A 37 -1.81 -17.36 8.55
C CYS A 37 -2.58 -18.24 9.54
N GLU A 38 -3.14 -17.64 10.57
CA GLU A 38 -3.94 -18.38 11.55
C GLU A 38 -5.45 -18.19 11.34
N SER A 39 -6.20 -19.28 11.49
CA SER A 39 -7.66 -19.24 11.60
C SER A 39 -8.38 -18.52 10.44
N GLY A 40 -7.85 -18.60 9.20
CA GLY A 40 -8.45 -17.93 8.04
C GLY A 40 -8.23 -16.42 7.99
N ARG A 41 -7.23 -15.90 8.72
CA ARG A 41 -6.86 -14.48 8.75
C ARG A 41 -5.35 -14.33 8.52
N GLU A 42 -4.96 -13.38 7.69
CA GLU A 42 -3.56 -12.96 7.57
C GLU A 42 -3.39 -11.63 8.30
N THR A 43 -2.57 -11.63 9.34
CA THR A 43 -2.22 -10.45 10.14
C THR A 43 -0.73 -10.50 10.48
N ASP A 44 -0.13 -9.33 10.73
CA ASP A 44 1.22 -9.22 11.24
C ASP A 44 1.33 -8.09 12.27
N GLU A 45 2.51 -7.94 12.87
CA GLU A 45 2.80 -6.95 13.90
C GLU A 45 2.60 -5.49 13.46
N TYR A 46 2.72 -5.21 12.15
CA TYR A 46 2.54 -3.86 11.59
C TYR A 46 1.08 -3.45 11.51
N ASP A 47 0.12 -4.37 11.58
CA ASP A 47 -1.30 -4.03 11.53
C ASP A 47 -1.72 -3.16 12.71
N ALA A 48 -1.04 -3.27 13.86
CA ALA A 48 -1.26 -2.42 15.03
C ALA A 48 -0.89 -0.94 14.79
N TYR A 49 -0.06 -0.66 13.79
CA TYR A 49 0.44 0.66 13.43
C TYR A 49 -0.06 1.11 12.05
N SER A 50 -1.23 0.62 11.63
CA SER A 50 -1.69 0.81 10.26
C SER A 50 -3.10 1.38 10.18
N VAL A 51 -3.30 2.25 9.19
CA VAL A 51 -4.62 2.56 8.66
C VAL A 51 -4.89 1.62 7.49
N HIS A 52 -6.04 0.95 7.51
CA HIS A 52 -6.45 0.02 6.46
C HIS A 52 -7.40 0.69 5.48
N PHE A 53 -7.23 0.41 4.21
CA PHE A 53 -8.13 0.83 3.14
C PHE A 53 -8.62 -0.39 2.38
N ALA A 54 -9.90 -0.39 2.02
CA ALA A 54 -10.48 -1.43 1.20
C ALA A 54 -11.51 -0.89 0.22
N ALA A 55 -11.66 -1.57 -0.91
CA ALA A 55 -12.76 -1.38 -1.83
C ALA A 55 -13.66 -2.63 -1.76
N PHE A 56 -14.96 -2.40 -1.58
CA PHE A 56 -15.95 -3.46 -1.47
C PHE A 56 -16.78 -3.56 -2.75
N ASP A 57 -17.23 -4.76 -3.05
CA ASP A 57 -18.22 -5.00 -4.11
C ASP A 57 -19.67 -4.78 -3.59
N GLU A 58 -20.64 -4.98 -4.47
CA GLU A 58 -22.08 -4.80 -4.14
C GLU A 58 -22.60 -5.81 -3.09
N ALA A 59 -21.92 -6.95 -2.96
CA ALA A 59 -22.22 -7.93 -1.92
C ALA A 59 -21.55 -7.61 -0.58
N GLY A 60 -20.76 -6.54 -0.52
CA GLY A 60 -19.98 -6.15 0.66
C GLY A 60 -18.75 -7.02 0.88
N GLU A 61 -18.26 -7.68 -0.18
CA GLU A 61 -17.01 -8.46 -0.14
C GLU A 61 -15.83 -7.62 -0.60
N VAL A 62 -14.63 -7.87 -0.04
CA VAL A 62 -13.43 -7.11 -0.36
C VAL A 62 -12.98 -7.42 -1.79
N ALA A 63 -12.89 -6.39 -2.61
CA ALA A 63 -12.42 -6.46 -3.99
C ALA A 63 -10.97 -5.99 -4.15
N ALA A 64 -10.51 -5.12 -3.25
CA ALA A 64 -9.12 -4.70 -3.13
C ALA A 64 -8.84 -4.20 -1.71
N CYS A 65 -7.59 -4.30 -1.27
CA CYS A 65 -7.16 -3.75 0.01
C CYS A 65 -5.72 -3.24 -0.05
N THR A 66 -5.37 -2.39 0.90
CA THR A 66 -4.02 -1.97 1.24
C THR A 66 -3.99 -1.44 2.67
N ARG A 67 -2.79 -1.30 3.25
CA ARG A 67 -2.60 -0.58 4.50
C ARG A 67 -1.51 0.47 4.35
N LEU A 68 -1.61 1.53 5.12
CA LEU A 68 -0.58 2.53 5.35
C LEU A 68 -0.06 2.34 6.77
N ILE A 69 1.16 1.85 6.90
CA ILE A 69 1.89 1.78 8.17
C ILE A 69 2.45 3.17 8.46
N HIS A 70 2.30 3.66 9.70
CA HIS A 70 2.76 4.99 10.09
C HIS A 70 3.23 5.00 11.55
N HIS A 71 4.16 5.91 11.87
CA HIS A 71 4.70 6.11 13.24
C HIS A 71 5.00 4.79 13.96
N SER A 72 5.53 3.80 13.22
CA SER A 72 5.76 2.45 13.74
C SER A 72 7.04 2.40 14.57
N PRO A 73 6.97 2.07 15.86
CA PRO A 73 8.15 1.96 16.72
C PRO A 73 9.02 0.73 16.40
N ILE A 74 8.48 -0.20 15.61
CA ILE A 74 9.19 -1.41 15.16
C ILE A 74 9.79 -1.25 13.75
N GLY A 75 9.78 -0.02 13.20
CA GLY A 75 10.25 0.28 11.84
C GLY A 75 9.23 -0.12 10.77
N TYR A 76 9.73 -0.38 9.56
CA TYR A 76 8.89 -0.66 8.39
C TYR A 76 9.37 -1.93 7.67
N PRO A 77 8.48 -2.70 7.02
CA PRO A 77 8.86 -3.92 6.30
C PRO A 77 10.03 -3.71 5.32
N THR A 78 10.03 -2.62 4.56
CA THR A 78 11.09 -2.33 3.59
C THR A 78 12.43 -2.08 4.30
N THR A 79 12.48 -1.21 5.33
CA THR A 79 13.73 -0.88 6.01
C THR A 79 14.28 -2.00 6.86
N ASN A 80 13.41 -2.87 7.37
CA ASN A 80 13.80 -3.97 8.25
C ASN A 80 14.31 -5.21 7.48
N ASN A 81 13.93 -5.35 6.20
CA ASN A 81 14.18 -6.59 5.46
C ASN A 81 14.93 -6.40 4.13
N MET A 82 15.18 -5.16 3.71
CA MET A 82 15.81 -4.89 2.42
C MET A 82 17.01 -3.95 2.57
N GLU A 83 18.01 -4.18 1.73
CA GLU A 83 19.20 -3.33 1.66
C GLU A 83 18.94 -2.12 0.76
N TYR A 84 19.41 -0.94 1.19
CA TYR A 84 19.39 0.30 0.43
C TYR A 84 20.55 1.20 0.88
N ASP A 85 20.91 2.19 0.10
CA ASP A 85 21.97 3.13 0.44
C ASP A 85 21.51 4.10 1.55
N THR A 86 21.87 3.78 2.79
CA THR A 86 21.50 4.58 3.98
C THR A 86 22.22 5.94 4.06
N VAL A 87 23.23 6.18 3.25
CA VAL A 87 23.92 7.48 3.15
C VAL A 87 23.10 8.44 2.32
N THR A 88 22.63 7.97 1.15
CA THR A 88 21.77 8.76 0.25
C THR A 88 20.34 8.86 0.78
N TRP A 89 19.84 7.77 1.40
CA TRP A 89 18.46 7.64 1.85
C TRP A 89 18.37 7.61 3.37
N ASN A 90 18.56 8.77 4.01
CA ASN A 90 18.37 8.96 5.44
C ASN A 90 16.95 9.48 5.71
N PHE A 91 16.09 8.63 6.26
CA PHE A 91 14.68 8.94 6.45
C PHE A 91 14.40 9.61 7.79
N ASP A 92 13.64 10.70 7.76
CA ASP A 92 12.96 11.22 8.93
C ASP A 92 11.80 10.28 9.30
N GLN A 93 11.91 9.58 10.42
CA GLN A 93 10.95 8.56 10.85
C GLN A 93 9.58 9.15 11.17
N ASP A 94 9.50 10.41 11.58
CA ASP A 94 8.25 11.08 11.93
C ASP A 94 7.41 11.44 10.69
N SER A 95 8.08 11.56 9.53
CA SER A 95 7.44 11.87 8.24
C SER A 95 7.33 10.67 7.31
N LEU A 96 7.72 9.48 7.79
CA LEU A 96 7.78 8.24 7.00
C LEU A 96 6.53 7.38 7.20
N GLY A 97 6.03 6.82 6.10
CA GLY A 97 5.05 5.73 6.10
C GLY A 97 5.44 4.61 5.13
N GLU A 98 4.69 3.54 5.12
CA GLU A 98 4.84 2.48 4.11
C GLU A 98 3.49 1.95 3.65
N PHE A 99 3.21 2.01 2.34
CA PHE A 99 2.09 1.27 1.77
C PHE A 99 2.49 -0.19 1.54
N SER A 100 1.71 -1.10 2.13
CA SER A 100 1.92 -2.54 1.99
C SER A 100 0.59 -3.29 1.86
N ARG A 101 0.66 -4.60 1.60
CA ARG A 101 -0.53 -5.45 1.41
C ARG A 101 -1.49 -4.92 0.34
N ILE A 102 -0.93 -4.40 -0.77
CA ILE A 102 -1.74 -3.93 -1.90
C ILE A 102 -2.20 -5.14 -2.71
N PHE A 103 -3.41 -5.58 -2.47
CA PHE A 103 -4.02 -6.71 -3.16
C PHE A 103 -5.27 -6.30 -3.92
N VAL A 104 -5.44 -6.88 -5.10
CA VAL A 104 -6.59 -6.64 -5.97
C VAL A 104 -7.14 -7.97 -6.47
N SER A 105 -8.46 -8.15 -6.36
CA SER A 105 -9.15 -9.31 -6.88
C SER A 105 -8.84 -9.53 -8.37
N PRO A 106 -8.65 -10.78 -8.82
CA PRO A 106 -8.44 -11.08 -10.23
C PRO A 106 -9.51 -10.50 -11.17
N LYS A 107 -10.74 -10.32 -10.67
CA LYS A 107 -11.87 -9.72 -11.42
C LYS A 107 -11.66 -8.24 -11.80
N LEU A 108 -10.71 -7.55 -11.14
CA LEU A 108 -10.44 -6.12 -11.32
C LEU A 108 -9.12 -5.83 -12.03
N ARG A 109 -8.40 -6.82 -12.52
CA ARG A 109 -7.03 -6.67 -13.06
C ARG A 109 -6.95 -6.06 -14.46
N SER A 110 -8.05 -5.62 -15.07
CA SER A 110 -7.98 -4.84 -16.32
C SER A 110 -7.65 -3.37 -16.02
N ILE A 111 -6.91 -2.72 -16.94
CA ILE A 111 -6.46 -1.33 -16.73
C ILE A 111 -7.64 -0.35 -16.58
N GLU A 112 -8.76 -0.61 -17.26
CA GLU A 112 -9.98 0.21 -17.20
C GLU A 112 -10.60 0.19 -15.81
N LYS A 113 -10.45 -0.94 -15.07
CA LYS A 113 -10.93 -1.09 -13.70
C LYS A 113 -9.90 -0.62 -12.67
N LEU A 114 -8.61 -0.88 -12.93
CA LEU A 114 -7.52 -0.49 -12.04
C LEU A 114 -7.36 1.03 -11.96
N LYS A 115 -7.46 1.75 -13.08
CA LYS A 115 -7.21 3.20 -13.10
C LYS A 115 -8.16 3.98 -12.17
N PRO A 116 -9.51 3.84 -12.23
CA PRO A 116 -10.39 4.51 -11.28
C PRO A 116 -10.20 4.05 -9.84
N LEU A 117 -9.95 2.74 -9.62
CA LEU A 117 -9.67 2.19 -8.30
C LEU A 117 -8.42 2.82 -7.67
N PHE A 118 -7.30 2.86 -8.39
CA PHE A 118 -6.06 3.46 -7.88
C PHE A 118 -6.13 5.00 -7.81
N ASN A 119 -6.98 5.65 -8.62
CA ASN A 119 -7.27 7.08 -8.44
C ASN A 119 -7.94 7.33 -7.08
N SER A 120 -8.93 6.51 -6.69
CA SER A 120 -9.54 6.63 -5.37
C SER A 120 -8.53 6.38 -4.24
N LEU A 121 -7.60 5.44 -4.42
CA LEU A 121 -6.52 5.21 -3.45
C LEU A 121 -5.58 6.43 -3.34
N LYS A 122 -5.22 7.07 -4.47
CA LYS A 122 -4.42 8.30 -4.43
C LYS A 122 -5.10 9.40 -3.62
N THR A 123 -6.39 9.59 -3.84
CA THR A 123 -7.15 10.64 -3.13
C THR A 123 -7.22 10.36 -1.62
N ILE A 124 -7.69 9.16 -1.23
CA ILE A 124 -7.87 8.85 0.21
C ILE A 124 -6.53 8.63 0.91
N GLY A 125 -5.56 8.01 0.24
CA GLY A 125 -4.21 7.80 0.78
C GLY A 125 -3.48 9.12 1.00
N ASN A 126 -3.56 10.05 0.02
CA ASN A 126 -2.98 11.38 0.18
C ASN A 126 -3.61 12.17 1.33
N ALA A 127 -4.94 12.17 1.43
CA ALA A 127 -5.62 12.83 2.56
C ALA A 127 -5.13 12.28 3.90
N LYS A 128 -5.01 10.96 4.02
CA LYS A 128 -4.52 10.33 5.24
C LYS A 128 -3.03 10.62 5.50
N MET A 129 -2.19 10.67 4.47
CA MET A 129 -0.77 11.06 4.62
C MET A 129 -0.65 12.49 5.15
N VAL A 130 -1.46 13.42 4.64
CA VAL A 130 -1.51 14.81 5.15
C VAL A 130 -1.96 14.84 6.61
N ASP A 131 -3.05 14.15 6.98
CA ASP A 131 -3.55 14.07 8.36
C ASP A 131 -2.49 13.54 9.34
N LEU A 132 -1.63 12.64 8.87
CA LEU A 132 -0.59 11.98 9.67
C LEU A 132 0.80 12.64 9.55
N ASN A 133 0.92 13.77 8.84
CA ASN A 133 2.19 14.45 8.53
C ASN A 133 3.22 13.55 7.82
N ILE A 134 2.77 12.63 6.96
CA ILE A 134 3.63 11.75 6.18
C ILE A 134 4.00 12.45 4.87
N SER A 135 5.29 12.71 4.67
CA SER A 135 5.83 13.36 3.48
C SER A 135 6.27 12.38 2.40
N TYR A 136 6.53 11.13 2.77
CA TYR A 136 6.97 10.08 1.83
C TYR A 136 6.63 8.69 2.34
N THR A 137 6.47 7.77 1.41
CA THR A 137 6.13 6.38 1.72
C THR A 137 7.08 5.40 1.05
N LEU A 138 7.43 4.36 1.79
CA LEU A 138 8.16 3.20 1.28
C LEU A 138 7.21 2.19 0.64
N GLY A 139 7.80 1.24 -0.09
CA GLY A 139 7.13 0.05 -0.59
C GLY A 139 8.11 -0.96 -1.17
N SER A 140 7.91 -2.23 -0.83
CA SER A 140 8.66 -3.36 -1.41
C SER A 140 7.91 -3.87 -2.64
N LEU A 141 8.37 -3.50 -3.84
CA LEU A 141 7.62 -3.65 -5.08
C LEU A 141 8.23 -4.68 -6.03
N GLU A 142 7.41 -5.66 -6.46
CA GLU A 142 7.77 -6.52 -7.58
C GLU A 142 7.93 -5.71 -8.87
N LYS A 143 8.85 -6.10 -9.74
CA LYS A 143 9.15 -5.37 -10.98
C LYS A 143 7.92 -5.10 -11.87
N PRO A 144 6.98 -6.05 -12.09
CA PRO A 144 5.76 -5.76 -12.85
C PRO A 144 4.86 -4.74 -12.15
N PHE A 145 4.72 -4.85 -10.83
CA PHE A 145 3.87 -3.97 -10.04
C PHE A 145 4.45 -2.55 -9.93
N PHE A 146 5.76 -2.42 -9.76
CA PHE A 146 6.46 -1.13 -9.84
C PHE A 146 6.16 -0.39 -11.17
N ARG A 147 6.21 -1.12 -12.30
CA ARG A 147 5.88 -0.55 -13.62
C ARG A 147 4.42 -0.13 -13.71
N LEU A 148 3.50 -0.97 -13.22
CA LEU A 148 2.07 -0.70 -13.21
C LEU A 148 1.75 0.55 -12.37
N LEU A 149 2.31 0.67 -11.16
CA LEU A 149 2.10 1.84 -10.31
C LEU A 149 2.55 3.13 -11.00
N ARG A 150 3.69 3.12 -11.70
CA ARG A 150 4.14 4.28 -12.48
C ARG A 150 3.17 4.65 -13.62
N ILE A 151 2.63 3.66 -14.33
CA ILE A 151 1.58 3.88 -15.37
C ILE A 151 0.31 4.46 -14.74
N LEU A 152 -0.01 4.06 -13.51
CA LEU A 152 -1.17 4.56 -12.76
C LEU A 152 -0.91 5.91 -12.08
N GLY A 153 0.28 6.52 -12.25
CA GLY A 153 0.60 7.85 -11.73
C GLY A 153 1.12 7.85 -10.28
N PHE A 154 1.66 6.73 -9.80
CA PHE A 154 2.41 6.67 -8.54
C PHE A 154 3.91 6.75 -8.86
N PRO A 155 4.61 7.85 -8.56
CA PRO A 155 5.99 8.10 -9.00
C PRO A 155 7.05 7.42 -8.11
N TYR A 156 6.82 6.16 -7.75
CA TYR A 156 7.80 5.40 -6.98
C TYR A 156 9.18 5.38 -7.65
N GLN A 157 10.21 5.61 -6.85
CA GLN A 157 11.63 5.53 -7.21
C GLN A 157 12.27 4.35 -6.47
N ARG A 158 13.24 3.70 -7.10
CA ARG A 158 14.03 2.66 -6.45
C ARG A 158 15.10 3.30 -5.57
N ILE A 159 15.27 2.77 -4.36
CA ILE A 159 16.31 3.18 -3.41
C ILE A 159 17.38 2.11 -3.21
N GLY A 160 17.23 0.97 -3.87
CA GLY A 160 18.17 -0.15 -3.89
C GLY A 160 17.90 -1.11 -5.05
N ASP A 161 18.74 -2.12 -5.14
CA ASP A 161 18.67 -3.14 -6.18
C ASP A 161 17.57 -4.16 -5.97
N LEU A 162 17.32 -4.98 -6.99
CA LEU A 162 16.39 -6.09 -6.94
C LEU A 162 16.94 -7.18 -6.00
N GLN A 163 16.19 -7.54 -4.98
CA GLN A 163 16.62 -8.49 -3.96
C GLN A 163 15.48 -9.43 -3.54
N SER A 164 15.82 -10.50 -2.84
CA SER A 164 14.86 -11.50 -2.38
C SER A 164 14.23 -11.05 -1.07
N TYR A 165 12.95 -10.71 -1.11
CA TYR A 165 12.09 -10.44 0.06
C TYR A 165 10.65 -10.80 -0.29
N VAL A 166 10.18 -11.97 0.19
CA VAL A 166 8.86 -12.53 -0.20
C VAL A 166 8.70 -12.51 -1.75
N GLY A 167 9.72 -13.06 -2.46
CA GLY A 167 9.89 -12.91 -3.91
C GLY A 167 10.91 -11.82 -4.28
N LEU A 168 11.09 -11.57 -5.58
CA LEU A 168 12.04 -10.57 -6.07
C LEU A 168 11.40 -9.17 -6.09
N ARG A 169 11.93 -8.25 -5.25
CA ARG A 169 11.39 -6.90 -5.06
C ARG A 169 12.46 -5.84 -5.07
N TYR A 170 12.05 -4.63 -5.44
CA TYR A 170 12.84 -3.40 -5.24
C TYR A 170 12.38 -2.71 -3.98
N PRO A 171 13.29 -2.23 -3.11
CA PRO A 171 12.96 -1.22 -2.12
C PRO A 171 12.71 0.10 -2.87
N CYS A 172 11.58 0.72 -2.60
CA CYS A 172 11.12 1.91 -3.30
C CYS A 172 10.64 2.99 -2.35
N ILE A 173 10.70 4.25 -2.79
CA ILE A 173 10.16 5.42 -2.13
C ILE A 173 9.27 6.22 -3.07
N MET A 174 8.27 6.90 -2.52
CA MET A 174 7.45 7.88 -3.21
C MET A 174 7.28 9.11 -2.31
N TYR A 175 7.56 10.28 -2.84
CA TYR A 175 7.34 11.56 -2.17
C TYR A 175 5.95 12.11 -2.47
N THR A 176 5.30 12.71 -1.47
CA THR A 176 3.97 13.31 -1.61
C THR A 176 3.94 14.41 -2.67
N ASP A 177 4.96 15.27 -2.69
CA ASP A 177 5.06 16.37 -3.69
C ASP A 177 5.21 15.83 -5.11
N GLU A 178 5.94 14.74 -5.28
CA GLU A 178 6.05 14.08 -6.59
C GLU A 178 4.72 13.42 -7.01
N LEU A 179 3.96 12.85 -6.05
CA LEU A 179 2.61 12.33 -6.31
C LEU A 179 1.68 13.44 -6.81
N HIS A 180 1.72 14.62 -6.18
CA HIS A 180 0.96 15.80 -6.62
C HIS A 180 1.40 16.27 -8.00
N SER A 181 2.71 16.38 -8.22
CA SER A 181 3.27 16.81 -9.51
C SER A 181 2.94 15.85 -10.66
N ALA A 182 2.89 14.54 -10.38
CA ALA A 182 2.53 13.51 -11.36
C ALA A 182 1.01 13.45 -11.63
N ASN A 183 0.17 14.06 -10.78
CA ASN A 183 -1.30 14.02 -10.87
C ASN A 183 -1.94 15.40 -10.65
N PRO A 184 -1.54 16.45 -11.39
CA PRO A 184 -1.96 17.81 -11.09
C PRO A 184 -3.49 18.00 -11.17
N GLU A 185 -4.19 17.21 -12.00
CA GLU A 185 -5.65 17.27 -12.12
C GLU A 185 -6.38 16.79 -10.86
N MET A 186 -5.72 15.98 -10.03
CA MET A 186 -6.32 15.43 -8.81
C MET A 186 -6.09 16.31 -7.58
N PHE A 187 -5.03 17.13 -7.57
CA PHE A 187 -4.55 17.85 -6.39
C PHE A 187 -4.48 19.38 -6.58
N LYS A 188 -5.29 19.93 -7.50
CA LYS A 188 -5.31 21.38 -7.83
C LYS A 188 -5.67 22.30 -6.67
N ASP A 189 -6.37 21.80 -5.66
CA ASP A 189 -6.95 22.62 -4.57
C ASP A 189 -6.20 22.55 -3.23
N THR A 190 -5.06 21.84 -3.15
CA THR A 190 -4.30 21.70 -1.89
C THR A 190 -3.24 22.79 -1.67
N SER A 191 -3.13 23.77 -2.56
CA SER A 191 -2.10 24.83 -2.51
C SER A 191 -2.63 26.21 -2.11
N VAL A 192 -3.71 26.29 -1.30
CA VAL A 192 -4.18 27.57 -0.72
C VAL A 192 -4.61 27.35 0.73
N THR A 193 -3.70 27.49 1.65
CA THR A 193 -3.80 28.30 2.89
C THR A 193 -2.50 28.24 3.66
#